data_1298b75dbcfe89c54e472ba0035b5859
#
_entry.id   1298b75dbcfe89c54e472ba0035b5859
#
_cell.length_a   1.000
_cell.length_b   1.000
_cell.length_c   1.000
_cell.angle_alpha   90.00
_cell.angle_beta   90.00
_cell.angle_gamma   90.00
#
_symmetry.space_group_name_H-M   'P 1'
#
loop_
_entity.id
_entity.type
_entity.pdbx_description
1 polymer ?
#
loop_
_entity_poly.entity_id
_entity_poly.type
_entity_poly.pdbx_seq_one_letter_code
_entity_poly.pdbx_strand_id
1 'polypeptide(L)'
;KFLSMDDHKMLLSSGQMINLFGFGFSRGKGTFEKKEDEKIHKIGYASGTCLFTSSSIMKKLNFFDNFLFAYHDDLDLCWRAAMIKIPSCYVSNSIVFHPREGYVFKWSSLKFFLMERNRIYCILTHYTHKTIFKMLPALILVDFGVFFFYLKKGMGRQKIKATFSIIKNLKTINEKYKQIQKTRNLSDKEIIKNFQDEIQVPGWILDKENNRFFNKFLKKLSQVTRKCI
;
A
#
# COMPACT_ATOMS: atom_id res chain seq x y z
N LYS A 1 -8.68 -9.89 11.45
CA LYS A 1 -7.82 -9.34 12.49
C LYS A 1 -6.52 -10.12 12.57
N PHE A 2 -5.37 -9.43 12.61
CA PHE A 2 -4.08 -10.10 12.83
C PHE A 2 -3.56 -9.75 14.21
N LEU A 3 -3.30 -10.78 15.02
CA LEU A 3 -2.68 -10.68 16.33
C LEU A 3 -1.25 -11.25 16.28
N SER A 4 -0.40 -10.79 17.17
CA SER A 4 0.96 -11.33 17.28
C SER A 4 0.94 -12.77 17.80
N MET A 5 1.80 -13.63 17.23
CA MET A 5 2.02 -14.98 17.79
C MET A 5 2.76 -14.94 19.12
N ASP A 6 3.58 -13.90 19.33
CA ASP A 6 4.39 -13.77 20.56
C ASP A 6 3.60 -13.11 21.71
N ASP A 7 2.61 -12.28 21.37
CA ASP A 7 1.72 -11.62 22.32
C ASP A 7 0.32 -11.49 21.71
N HIS A 8 -0.57 -12.39 22.07
CA HIS A 8 -1.92 -12.48 21.54
C HIS A 8 -2.81 -11.25 21.80
N LYS A 9 -2.37 -10.31 22.65
CA LYS A 9 -3.04 -9.02 22.88
C LYS A 9 -2.53 -7.93 21.96
N MET A 10 -1.36 -8.15 21.33
CA MET A 10 -0.77 -7.17 20.42
C MET A 10 -1.40 -7.25 19.03
N LEU A 11 -1.99 -6.16 18.60
CA LEU A 11 -2.57 -6.01 17.27
C LEU A 11 -1.47 -5.80 16.23
N LEU A 12 -1.45 -6.61 15.19
CA LEU A 12 -0.60 -6.43 14.02
C LEU A 12 -1.36 -5.76 12.86
N SER A 13 -2.69 -5.99 12.78
CA SER A 13 -3.54 -5.29 11.83
C SER A 13 -5.02 -5.44 12.18
N SER A 14 -5.76 -4.34 12.11
CA SER A 14 -7.21 -4.29 12.03
C SER A 14 -7.69 -3.82 10.66
N GLY A 15 -7.05 -4.32 9.62
CA GLY A 15 -7.26 -3.97 8.22
C GLY A 15 -6.10 -3.16 7.64
N GLN A 16 -5.89 -3.30 6.35
CA GLN A 16 -4.83 -2.59 5.64
C GLN A 16 -5.39 -1.34 4.97
N MET A 17 -4.58 -0.29 4.95
CA MET A 17 -4.95 1.00 4.38
C MET A 17 -3.97 1.40 3.27
N ILE A 18 -4.45 2.21 2.33
CA ILE A 18 -3.64 2.77 1.24
C ILE A 18 -3.54 4.28 1.45
N ASN A 19 -2.34 4.81 1.36
CA ASN A 19 -2.11 6.26 1.32
C ASN A 19 -2.16 6.77 -0.12
N LEU A 20 -2.49 8.05 -0.29
CA LEU A 20 -2.59 8.71 -1.61
C LEU A 20 -1.35 8.51 -2.49
N PHE A 21 -0.15 8.39 -1.91
CA PHE A 21 1.12 8.20 -2.62
C PHE A 21 1.54 6.72 -2.73
N GLY A 22 0.58 5.80 -2.63
CA GLY A 22 0.78 4.38 -2.88
C GLY A 22 1.40 3.59 -1.73
N PHE A 23 1.55 4.17 -0.53
CA PHE A 23 2.00 3.43 0.64
C PHE A 23 0.89 2.55 1.19
N GLY A 24 1.16 1.25 1.30
CA GLY A 24 0.33 0.32 2.05
C GLY A 24 0.79 0.24 3.51
N PHE A 25 -0.15 0.24 4.47
CA PHE A 25 0.16 0.12 5.88
C PHE A 25 -0.96 -0.55 6.67
N SER A 26 -0.60 -1.13 7.82
CA SER A 26 -1.54 -1.80 8.71
C SER A 26 -2.14 -0.82 9.72
N ARG A 27 -3.46 -0.76 9.81
CA ARG A 27 -4.16 0.02 10.83
C ARG A 27 -3.97 -0.63 12.20
N GLY A 28 -3.60 0.17 13.19
CA GLY A 28 -3.47 -0.23 14.58
C GLY A 28 -2.25 -1.09 14.91
N LYS A 29 -1.30 -1.25 14.00
CA LYS A 29 -0.11 -2.07 14.23
C LYS A 29 0.70 -1.61 15.44
N GLY A 30 0.94 -2.54 16.39
CA GLY A 30 1.70 -2.29 17.60
C GLY A 30 0.88 -1.68 18.74
N THR A 31 -0.44 -1.61 18.62
CA THR A 31 -1.35 -1.28 19.73
C THR A 31 -1.90 -2.55 20.38
N PHE A 32 -2.52 -2.41 21.54
CA PHE A 32 -3.26 -3.52 22.15
C PHE A 32 -4.62 -3.72 21.49
N GLU A 33 -5.05 -4.99 21.44
CA GLU A 33 -6.37 -5.33 20.96
C GLU A 33 -7.44 -4.61 21.79
N LYS A 34 -8.37 -3.99 21.08
CA LYS A 34 -9.59 -3.43 21.67
C LYS A 34 -10.77 -4.27 21.24
N LYS A 35 -11.77 -4.39 22.12
CA LYS A 35 -13.05 -5.00 21.76
C LYS A 35 -13.67 -4.12 20.67
N GLU A 36 -13.80 -4.66 19.48
CA GLU A 36 -14.44 -3.98 18.34
C GLU A 36 -15.88 -4.48 18.24
N ASP A 37 -16.75 -3.65 17.65
CA ASP A 37 -18.07 -4.10 17.25
C ASP A 37 -17.94 -5.16 16.15
N GLU A 38 -18.92 -6.06 16.08
CA GLU A 38 -18.93 -7.18 15.13
C GLU A 38 -19.22 -6.75 13.67
N LYS A 39 -19.21 -5.46 13.40
CA LYS A 39 -19.51 -4.92 12.08
C LYS A 39 -18.37 -5.15 11.08
N ILE A 40 -18.76 -5.37 9.85
CA ILE A 40 -17.84 -5.41 8.71
C ILE A 40 -17.44 -3.98 8.36
N HIS A 41 -16.15 -3.72 8.31
CA HIS A 41 -15.61 -2.41 7.97
C HIS A 41 -14.93 -2.41 6.60
N LYS A 42 -15.20 -1.40 5.78
CA LYS A 42 -14.42 -1.18 4.55
C LYS A 42 -12.99 -0.77 4.89
N ILE A 43 -12.04 -1.33 4.16
CA ILE A 43 -10.61 -1.09 4.31
C ILE A 43 -9.97 -0.76 2.96
N GLY A 44 -8.73 -0.32 2.96
CA GLY A 44 -7.99 -0.02 1.73
C GLY A 44 -7.71 -1.27 0.92
N TYR A 45 -7.22 -2.34 1.57
CA TYR A 45 -6.98 -3.64 0.94
C TYR A 45 -6.94 -4.77 1.97
N ALA A 46 -7.21 -5.99 1.51
CA ALA A 46 -7.07 -7.20 2.30
C ALA A 46 -5.63 -7.72 2.16
N SER A 47 -4.99 -8.06 3.28
CA SER A 47 -3.63 -8.60 3.24
C SER A 47 -3.59 -10.03 2.69
N GLY A 48 -2.62 -10.30 1.83
CA GLY A 48 -2.32 -11.65 1.33
C GLY A 48 -1.99 -12.68 2.42
N THR A 49 -1.69 -12.23 3.64
CA THR A 49 -1.55 -13.12 4.81
C THR A 49 -2.83 -13.92 5.10
N CYS A 50 -4.00 -13.31 4.91
CA CYS A 50 -5.30 -13.98 5.01
C CYS A 50 -6.32 -13.20 4.18
N LEU A 51 -6.43 -13.55 2.91
CA LEU A 51 -7.37 -12.98 1.95
C LEU A 51 -8.35 -14.07 1.54
N PHE A 52 -9.64 -13.76 1.65
CA PHE A 52 -10.73 -14.60 1.16
C PHE A 52 -11.51 -13.87 0.09
N THR A 53 -11.74 -14.52 -1.05
CA THR A 53 -12.54 -14.00 -2.16
C THR A 53 -13.06 -15.15 -3.02
N SER A 54 -14.02 -14.88 -3.89
CA SER A 54 -14.54 -15.89 -4.82
C SER A 54 -13.60 -16.09 -6.02
N SER A 55 -13.59 -17.30 -6.58
CA SER A 55 -12.85 -17.62 -7.80
C SER A 55 -13.31 -16.79 -8.99
N SER A 56 -14.59 -16.40 -9.05
CA SER A 56 -15.14 -15.53 -10.09
C SER A 56 -14.56 -14.13 -10.02
N ILE A 57 -14.36 -13.56 -8.82
CA ILE A 57 -13.69 -12.27 -8.63
C ILE A 57 -12.22 -12.39 -9.04
N MET A 58 -11.50 -13.43 -8.61
CA MET A 58 -10.09 -13.64 -8.99
C MET A 58 -9.91 -13.72 -10.51
N LYS A 59 -10.77 -14.46 -11.20
CA LYS A 59 -10.78 -14.54 -12.67
C LYS A 59 -11.05 -13.16 -13.30
N LYS A 60 -12.02 -12.42 -12.80
CA LYS A 60 -12.35 -11.06 -13.28
C LYS A 60 -11.18 -10.08 -13.12
N LEU A 61 -10.40 -10.24 -12.07
CA LEU A 61 -9.20 -9.43 -11.79
C LEU A 61 -7.94 -9.96 -12.49
N ASN A 62 -8.01 -11.07 -13.22
CA ASN A 62 -6.85 -11.74 -13.82
C ASN A 62 -5.76 -12.10 -12.79
N PHE A 63 -6.17 -12.55 -11.59
CA PHE A 63 -5.31 -13.01 -10.50
C PHE A 63 -4.29 -11.97 -10.01
N PHE A 64 -3.21 -12.44 -9.35
CA PHE A 64 -2.08 -11.62 -8.95
C PHE A 64 -1.19 -11.27 -10.15
N ASP A 65 -0.58 -10.09 -10.09
CA ASP A 65 0.35 -9.67 -11.14
C ASP A 65 1.76 -10.23 -10.87
N ASN A 66 2.22 -11.09 -11.77
CA ASN A 66 3.54 -11.73 -11.66
C ASN A 66 4.72 -10.74 -11.63
N PHE A 67 4.54 -9.51 -12.15
CA PHE A 67 5.58 -8.49 -12.07
C PHE A 67 5.94 -8.13 -10.63
N LEU A 68 4.96 -8.17 -9.73
CA LEU A 68 5.14 -7.74 -8.34
C LEU A 68 5.96 -8.75 -7.52
N PHE A 69 5.78 -10.04 -7.72
CA PHE A 69 6.40 -11.14 -6.99
C PHE A 69 5.98 -11.20 -5.51
N ALA A 70 6.30 -10.17 -4.71
CA ALA A 70 5.95 -10.04 -3.30
C ALA A 70 5.89 -8.57 -2.90
N TYR A 71 5.11 -8.24 -1.87
CA TYR A 71 4.78 -6.89 -1.41
C TYR A 71 4.02 -6.06 -2.45
N HIS A 72 2.96 -5.42 -2.03
CA HIS A 72 2.00 -4.69 -2.85
C HIS A 72 1.21 -5.56 -3.86
N ASP A 73 1.44 -6.85 -3.92
CA ASP A 73 0.67 -7.79 -4.73
C ASP A 73 -0.79 -7.86 -4.27
N ASP A 74 -1.02 -7.90 -2.97
CA ASP A 74 -2.34 -7.83 -2.32
C ASP A 74 -2.96 -6.43 -2.44
N LEU A 75 -2.18 -5.38 -2.30
CA LEU A 75 -2.61 -4.01 -2.50
C LEU A 75 -3.03 -3.76 -3.96
N ASP A 76 -2.23 -4.21 -4.93
CA ASP A 76 -2.53 -4.14 -6.36
C ASP A 76 -3.86 -4.83 -6.69
N LEU A 77 -4.01 -6.09 -6.25
CA LEU A 77 -5.22 -6.87 -6.46
C LEU A 77 -6.46 -6.14 -5.93
N CYS A 78 -6.40 -5.64 -4.70
CA CYS A 78 -7.52 -4.97 -4.05
C CYS A 78 -7.77 -3.57 -4.64
N TRP A 79 -6.75 -2.87 -5.11
CA TRP A 79 -6.93 -1.59 -5.80
C TRP A 79 -7.62 -1.80 -7.15
N ARG A 80 -7.22 -2.83 -7.93
CA ARG A 80 -7.95 -3.22 -9.15
C ARG A 80 -9.41 -3.61 -8.86
N ALA A 81 -9.65 -4.34 -7.75
CA ALA A 81 -11.00 -4.66 -7.30
C ALA A 81 -11.83 -3.39 -6.99
N ALA A 82 -11.24 -2.44 -6.26
CA ALA A 82 -11.89 -1.16 -5.96
C ALA A 82 -12.23 -0.37 -7.23
N MET A 83 -11.36 -0.39 -8.25
CA MET A 83 -11.60 0.28 -9.53
C MET A 83 -12.84 -0.24 -10.26
N ILE A 84 -13.25 -1.47 -10.03
CA ILE A 84 -14.45 -2.12 -10.57
C ILE A 84 -15.59 -2.24 -9.54
N LYS A 85 -15.56 -1.40 -8.50
CA LYS A 85 -16.57 -1.31 -7.43
C LYS A 85 -16.66 -2.53 -6.51
N ILE A 86 -15.63 -3.33 -6.39
CA ILE A 86 -15.54 -4.44 -5.43
C ILE A 86 -14.71 -3.97 -4.23
N PRO A 87 -15.34 -3.70 -3.06
CA PRO A 87 -14.62 -3.22 -1.89
C PRO A 87 -13.88 -4.35 -1.18
N SER A 88 -12.77 -4.01 -0.51
CA SER A 88 -12.14 -4.87 0.50
C SER A 88 -12.78 -4.61 1.85
N CYS A 89 -13.03 -5.67 2.60
CA CYS A 89 -13.68 -5.61 3.90
C CYS A 89 -12.84 -6.32 4.97
N TYR A 90 -12.88 -5.76 6.18
CA TYR A 90 -12.30 -6.31 7.38
C TYR A 90 -13.41 -6.94 8.24
N VAL A 91 -13.17 -8.16 8.70
CA VAL A 91 -14.07 -8.92 9.58
C VAL A 91 -13.38 -9.07 10.94
N SER A 92 -13.89 -8.38 11.97
CA SER A 92 -13.25 -8.31 13.30
C SER A 92 -13.18 -9.66 14.03
N ASN A 93 -14.16 -10.53 13.80
CA ASN A 93 -14.24 -11.85 14.44
C ASN A 93 -13.37 -12.91 13.75
N SER A 94 -12.84 -12.64 12.55
CA SER A 94 -11.86 -13.51 11.89
C SER A 94 -10.47 -13.17 12.40
N ILE A 95 -9.90 -14.04 13.23
CA ILE A 95 -8.61 -13.82 13.89
C ILE A 95 -7.55 -14.74 13.29
N VAL A 96 -6.39 -14.16 13.00
CA VAL A 96 -5.21 -14.85 12.51
C VAL A 96 -4.01 -14.45 13.36
N PHE A 97 -3.25 -15.41 13.82
CA PHE A 97 -1.98 -15.18 14.51
C PHE A 97 -0.83 -15.15 13.49
N HIS A 98 -0.01 -14.12 13.58
CA HIS A 98 1.07 -13.88 12.63
C HIS A 98 2.34 -13.42 13.36
N PRO A 99 3.53 -13.83 12.92
CA PRO A 99 4.77 -13.33 13.50
C PRO A 99 4.93 -11.83 13.24
N ARG A 100 5.45 -11.12 14.23
CA ARG A 100 5.57 -9.66 14.21
C ARG A 100 6.32 -9.10 13.00
N GLU A 101 7.36 -9.78 12.54
CA GLU A 101 8.24 -9.32 11.45
C GLU A 101 8.09 -10.11 10.14
N GLY A 102 7.20 -11.12 10.11
CA GLY A 102 7.09 -12.07 9.01
C GLY A 102 8.24 -13.10 9.02
N TYR A 103 8.09 -14.17 8.24
CA TYR A 103 9.06 -15.28 8.24
C TYR A 103 10.18 -15.10 7.22
N VAL A 104 9.86 -14.68 6.00
CA VAL A 104 10.74 -14.86 4.85
C VAL A 104 11.63 -13.65 4.56
N PHE A 105 11.06 -12.49 4.53
CA PHE A 105 11.77 -11.26 4.16
C PHE A 105 11.79 -10.26 5.32
N LYS A 106 12.58 -10.51 6.36
CA LYS A 106 12.81 -9.53 7.44
C LYS A 106 13.30 -8.19 6.85
N TRP A 107 14.00 -7.37 7.57
CA TRP A 107 14.63 -6.14 7.06
C TRP A 107 15.77 -6.48 6.09
N SER A 108 15.44 -6.77 4.82
CA SER A 108 16.40 -7.18 3.80
C SER A 108 16.44 -6.21 2.62
N SER A 109 17.57 -6.22 1.91
CA SER A 109 17.75 -5.45 0.67
C SER A 109 16.67 -5.76 -0.37
N LEU A 110 16.27 -7.04 -0.47
CA LEU A 110 15.22 -7.47 -1.39
C LEU A 110 13.86 -6.86 -1.01
N LYS A 111 13.51 -6.86 0.28
CA LYS A 111 12.26 -6.24 0.77
C LYS A 111 12.20 -4.76 0.40
N PHE A 112 13.26 -4.00 0.70
CA PHE A 112 13.30 -2.57 0.39
C PHE A 112 13.19 -2.30 -1.11
N PHE A 113 13.90 -3.08 -1.92
CA PHE A 113 13.81 -2.99 -3.38
C PHE A 113 12.38 -3.26 -3.88
N LEU A 114 11.76 -4.37 -3.46
CA LEU A 114 10.42 -4.76 -3.90
C LEU A 114 9.36 -3.76 -3.44
N MET A 115 9.38 -3.35 -2.17
CA MET A 115 8.40 -2.38 -1.65
C MET A 115 8.41 -1.09 -2.45
N GLU A 116 9.59 -0.55 -2.77
CA GLU A 116 9.67 0.72 -3.49
C GLU A 116 9.35 0.57 -4.98
N ARG A 117 9.89 -0.46 -5.64
CA ARG A 117 9.58 -0.77 -7.04
C ARG A 117 8.08 -0.95 -7.25
N ASN A 118 7.46 -1.75 -6.39
CA ASN A 118 6.05 -2.10 -6.50
C ASN A 118 5.13 -0.92 -6.15
N ARG A 119 5.52 -0.06 -5.19
CA ARG A 119 4.82 1.20 -4.91
C ARG A 119 4.74 2.10 -6.16
N ILE A 120 5.89 2.32 -6.82
CA ILE A 120 5.95 3.13 -8.04
C ILE A 120 5.14 2.45 -9.16
N TYR A 121 5.27 1.13 -9.31
CA TYR A 121 4.48 0.34 -10.27
C TYR A 121 2.98 0.56 -10.07
N CYS A 122 2.46 0.42 -8.85
CA CYS A 122 1.04 0.63 -8.57
C CYS A 122 0.58 2.05 -8.90
N ILE A 123 1.38 3.07 -8.59
CA ILE A 123 1.08 4.46 -8.96
C ILE A 123 0.94 4.59 -10.49
N LEU A 124 1.91 4.05 -11.24
CA LEU A 124 1.97 4.18 -12.70
C LEU A 124 0.88 3.39 -13.43
N THR A 125 0.41 2.29 -12.86
CA THR A 125 -0.58 1.41 -13.50
C THR A 125 -2.02 1.72 -13.08
N HIS A 126 -2.23 2.24 -11.87
CA HIS A 126 -3.58 2.42 -11.31
C HIS A 126 -4.12 3.84 -11.47
N TYR A 127 -3.31 4.88 -11.28
CA TYR A 127 -3.76 6.24 -11.57
C TYR A 127 -3.79 6.51 -13.08
N THR A 128 -4.73 7.36 -13.51
CA THR A 128 -4.72 7.87 -14.89
C THR A 128 -3.51 8.78 -15.11
N HIS A 129 -2.99 8.85 -16.34
CA HIS A 129 -1.88 9.75 -16.67
C HIS A 129 -2.19 11.22 -16.31
N LYS A 130 -3.45 11.65 -16.46
CA LYS A 130 -3.91 12.98 -16.05
C LYS A 130 -3.72 13.20 -14.55
N THR A 131 -4.09 12.21 -13.74
CA THR A 131 -3.91 12.28 -12.28
C THR A 131 -2.43 12.25 -11.90
N ILE A 132 -1.62 11.38 -12.51
CA ILE A 132 -0.17 11.32 -12.28
C ILE A 132 0.47 12.68 -12.58
N PHE A 133 0.12 13.31 -13.71
CA PHE A 133 0.64 14.62 -14.08
C PHE A 133 0.30 15.69 -13.02
N LYS A 134 -0.95 15.71 -12.53
CA LYS A 134 -1.36 16.64 -11.48
C LYS A 134 -0.65 16.36 -10.13
N MET A 135 -0.37 15.10 -9.83
CA MET A 135 0.34 14.67 -8.62
C MET A 135 1.86 14.82 -8.72
N LEU A 136 2.41 15.05 -9.91
CA LEU A 136 3.85 14.96 -10.17
C LEU A 136 4.71 15.79 -9.20
N PRO A 137 4.41 17.06 -8.89
CA PRO A 137 5.21 17.81 -7.92
C PRO A 137 5.22 17.17 -6.53
N ALA A 138 4.07 16.64 -6.09
CA ALA A 138 3.96 15.97 -4.81
C ALA A 138 4.66 14.61 -4.80
N LEU A 139 4.56 13.86 -5.89
CA LEU A 139 5.25 12.57 -6.05
C LEU A 139 6.77 12.76 -6.00
N ILE A 140 7.31 13.80 -6.63
CA ILE A 140 8.74 14.14 -6.59
C ILE A 140 9.17 14.43 -5.15
N LEU A 141 8.42 15.26 -4.41
CA LEU A 141 8.73 15.57 -3.00
C LEU A 141 8.69 14.33 -2.11
N VAL A 142 7.68 13.48 -2.28
CA VAL A 142 7.59 12.19 -1.55
C VAL A 142 8.75 11.29 -1.92
N ASP A 143 9.12 11.21 -3.19
CA ASP A 143 10.22 10.37 -3.67
C ASP A 143 11.57 10.79 -3.08
N PHE A 144 11.83 12.09 -2.96
CA PHE A 144 12.98 12.61 -2.22
C PHE A 144 12.95 12.21 -0.74
N GLY A 145 11.80 12.36 -0.08
CA GLY A 145 11.65 11.93 1.32
C GLY A 145 11.94 10.44 1.51
N VAL A 146 11.43 9.60 0.61
CA VAL A 146 11.71 8.16 0.59
C VAL A 146 13.18 7.88 0.34
N PHE A 147 13.81 8.59 -0.59
CA PHE A 147 15.25 8.43 -0.87
C PHE A 147 16.10 8.71 0.37
N PHE A 148 15.86 9.81 1.08
CA PHE A 148 16.57 10.12 2.33
C PHE A 148 16.30 9.09 3.43
N PHE A 149 15.07 8.61 3.57
CA PHE A 149 14.75 7.53 4.50
C PHE A 149 15.54 6.25 4.17
N TYR A 150 15.62 5.87 2.90
CA TYR A 150 16.39 4.71 2.45
C TYR A 150 17.90 4.90 2.69
N LEU A 151 18.44 6.10 2.46
CA LEU A 151 19.83 6.43 2.78
C LEU A 151 20.12 6.26 4.28
N LYS A 152 19.25 6.80 5.14
CA LYS A 152 19.38 6.68 6.61
C LYS A 152 19.33 5.22 7.08
N LYS A 153 18.65 4.35 6.36
CA LYS A 153 18.57 2.91 6.63
C LYS A 153 19.68 2.08 5.95
N GLY A 154 20.62 2.71 5.27
CA GLY A 154 21.69 2.02 4.53
C GLY A 154 21.18 1.31 3.25
N MET A 155 19.97 1.66 2.77
CA MET A 155 19.28 1.01 1.66
C MET A 155 19.17 1.91 0.39
N GLY A 156 20.01 2.95 0.28
CA GLY A 156 19.98 3.88 -0.85
C GLY A 156 20.18 3.20 -2.20
N ARG A 157 21.06 2.20 -2.27
CA ARG A 157 21.26 1.38 -3.48
C ARG A 157 19.98 0.69 -3.95
N GLN A 158 19.15 0.21 -3.01
CA GLN A 158 17.89 -0.47 -3.31
C GLN A 158 16.86 0.48 -3.90
N LYS A 159 16.81 1.72 -3.40
CA LYS A 159 15.97 2.77 -3.97
C LYS A 159 16.35 3.08 -5.42
N ILE A 160 17.65 3.24 -5.69
CA ILE A 160 18.17 3.47 -7.04
C ILE A 160 17.84 2.27 -7.95
N LYS A 161 18.12 1.04 -7.51
CA LYS A 161 17.79 -0.18 -8.26
C LYS A 161 16.28 -0.28 -8.56
N ALA A 162 15.41 0.10 -7.62
CA ALA A 162 13.97 0.11 -7.82
C ALA A 162 13.58 1.09 -8.95
N THR A 163 14.11 2.30 -8.93
CA THR A 163 13.88 3.30 -9.98
C THR A 163 14.37 2.82 -11.35
N PHE A 164 15.58 2.27 -11.43
CA PHE A 164 16.10 1.70 -12.67
C PHE A 164 15.26 0.53 -13.18
N SER A 165 14.77 -0.34 -12.28
CA SER A 165 13.88 -1.45 -12.64
C SER A 165 12.58 -0.93 -13.27
N ILE A 166 12.00 0.15 -12.75
CA ILE A 166 10.80 0.78 -13.34
C ILE A 166 11.13 1.31 -14.74
N ILE A 167 12.21 2.06 -14.89
CA ILE A 167 12.63 2.63 -16.19
C ILE A 167 12.84 1.52 -17.24
N LYS A 168 13.56 0.45 -16.87
CA LYS A 168 13.83 -0.70 -17.77
C LYS A 168 12.55 -1.40 -18.24
N ASN A 169 11.49 -1.38 -17.39
CA ASN A 169 10.24 -2.10 -17.66
C ASN A 169 9.08 -1.20 -18.07
N LEU A 170 9.33 0.05 -18.48
CA LEU A 170 8.28 1.03 -18.85
C LEU A 170 7.31 0.50 -19.91
N LYS A 171 7.79 -0.28 -20.89
CA LYS A 171 6.94 -0.90 -21.92
C LYS A 171 5.91 -1.85 -21.26
N THR A 172 6.38 -2.79 -20.46
CA THR A 172 5.53 -3.75 -19.74
C THR A 172 4.55 -3.03 -18.80
N ILE A 173 5.03 -2.00 -18.08
CA ILE A 173 4.20 -1.19 -17.19
C ILE A 173 3.08 -0.48 -17.97
N ASN A 174 3.40 0.09 -19.14
CA ASN A 174 2.40 0.73 -19.98
C ASN A 174 1.37 -0.27 -20.56
N GLU A 175 1.79 -1.47 -20.90
CA GLU A 175 0.87 -2.55 -21.32
C GLU A 175 -0.09 -2.93 -20.16
N LYS A 176 0.44 -3.08 -18.96
CA LYS A 176 -0.36 -3.31 -17.74
C LYS A 176 -1.30 -2.15 -17.43
N TYR A 177 -0.81 -0.92 -17.51
CA TYR A 177 -1.64 0.27 -17.40
C TYR A 177 -2.86 0.19 -18.34
N LYS A 178 -2.65 -0.06 -19.63
CA LYS A 178 -3.73 -0.18 -20.61
C LYS A 178 -4.75 -1.28 -20.26
N GLN A 179 -4.26 -2.45 -19.80
CA GLN A 179 -5.11 -3.56 -19.35
C GLN A 179 -5.98 -3.16 -18.14
N ILE A 180 -5.38 -2.55 -17.13
CA ILE A 180 -6.07 -2.13 -15.89
C ILE A 180 -7.09 -1.01 -16.20
N GLN A 181 -6.69 0.00 -16.96
CA GLN A 181 -7.56 1.12 -17.26
C GLN A 181 -8.77 0.72 -18.14
N LYS A 182 -8.63 -0.33 -18.97
CA LYS A 182 -9.73 -0.84 -19.81
C LYS A 182 -10.89 -1.40 -18.99
N THR A 183 -10.64 -1.96 -17.81
CA THR A 183 -11.67 -2.57 -16.94
C THR A 183 -12.22 -1.60 -15.89
N ARG A 184 -11.67 -0.42 -15.81
CA ARG A 184 -11.97 0.58 -14.79
C ARG A 184 -13.38 1.14 -14.91
N ASN A 185 -14.12 1.22 -13.78
CA ASN A 185 -15.47 1.79 -13.68
C ASN A 185 -15.53 3.05 -12.80
N LEU A 186 -14.48 3.35 -12.03
CA LEU A 186 -14.43 4.51 -11.13
C LEU A 186 -13.34 5.49 -11.55
N SER A 187 -13.60 6.78 -11.40
CA SER A 187 -12.59 7.84 -11.53
C SER A 187 -11.54 7.77 -10.40
N ASP A 188 -10.36 8.38 -10.61
CA ASP A 188 -9.35 8.50 -9.55
C ASP A 188 -9.91 9.24 -8.33
N LYS A 189 -10.73 10.29 -8.56
CA LYS A 189 -11.38 11.05 -7.50
C LYS A 189 -12.28 10.20 -6.61
N GLU A 190 -13.00 9.23 -7.18
CA GLU A 190 -13.84 8.30 -6.42
C GLU A 190 -13.01 7.30 -5.64
N ILE A 191 -11.96 6.76 -6.24
CA ILE A 191 -11.09 5.76 -5.61
C ILE A 191 -10.35 6.35 -4.42
N ILE A 192 -9.73 7.53 -4.57
CA ILE A 192 -8.94 8.17 -3.53
C ILE A 192 -9.75 8.62 -2.32
N LYS A 193 -11.10 8.69 -2.40
CA LYS A 193 -11.94 8.97 -1.22
C LYS A 193 -11.68 8.00 -0.07
N ASN A 194 -11.29 6.76 -0.38
CA ASN A 194 -11.00 5.73 0.60
C ASN A 194 -9.52 5.69 1.01
N PHE A 195 -8.65 6.51 0.40
CA PHE A 195 -7.23 6.56 0.71
C PHE A 195 -6.95 7.50 1.87
N GLN A 196 -5.90 7.17 2.63
CA GLN A 196 -5.50 7.95 3.79
C GLN A 196 -4.50 9.04 3.41
N ASP A 197 -4.53 10.14 4.14
CA ASP A 197 -3.57 11.24 3.98
C ASP A 197 -2.28 10.99 4.77
N GLU A 198 -2.36 10.18 5.80
CA GLU A 198 -1.27 9.81 6.71
C GLU A 198 -0.97 8.32 6.60
N ILE A 199 0.15 7.89 7.14
CA ILE A 199 0.49 6.46 7.31
C ILE A 199 0.76 6.16 8.77
N GLN A 200 0.43 4.94 9.20
CA GLN A 200 0.77 4.46 10.54
C GLN A 200 2.06 3.65 10.47
N VAL A 201 3.13 4.22 11.01
CA VAL A 201 4.43 3.55 11.10
C VAL A 201 4.68 3.15 12.55
N PRO A 202 4.92 1.87 12.84
CA PRO A 202 5.25 1.43 14.19
C PRO A 202 6.50 2.13 14.75
N GLY A 203 6.51 2.39 16.07
CA GLY A 203 7.60 3.11 16.73
C GLY A 203 8.98 2.43 16.64
N TRP A 204 9.03 1.12 16.41
CA TRP A 204 10.31 0.40 16.16
C TRP A 204 10.87 0.58 14.74
N ILE A 205 10.10 1.17 13.82
CA ILE A 205 10.55 1.49 12.45
C ILE A 205 10.98 2.95 12.37
N LEU A 206 10.16 3.84 12.94
CA LEU A 206 10.36 5.27 12.94
C LEU A 206 9.97 5.81 14.33
N ASP A 207 10.87 6.53 14.99
CA ASP A 207 10.59 7.14 16.30
C ASP A 207 9.41 8.10 16.25
N LYS A 208 8.83 8.42 17.41
CA LYS A 208 7.59 9.19 17.52
C LYS A 208 7.71 10.59 16.90
N GLU A 209 8.84 11.26 17.05
CA GLU A 209 9.03 12.63 16.56
C GLU A 209 9.15 12.68 15.04
N ASN A 210 10.01 11.85 14.47
CA ASN A 210 10.17 11.72 13.03
C ASN A 210 8.87 11.23 12.36
N ASN A 211 8.14 10.32 13.01
CA ASN A 211 6.84 9.85 12.52
C ASN A 211 5.80 10.99 12.52
N ARG A 212 5.74 11.80 13.58
CA ARG A 212 4.84 12.97 13.66
C ARG A 212 5.17 14.01 12.61
N PHE A 213 6.44 14.34 12.43
CA PHE A 213 6.89 15.29 11.41
C PHE A 213 6.55 14.79 9.99
N PHE A 214 6.91 13.53 9.69
CA PHE A 214 6.64 12.93 8.40
C PHE A 214 5.14 12.88 8.08
N ASN A 215 4.31 12.48 9.02
CA ASN A 215 2.86 12.43 8.82
C ASN A 215 2.24 13.82 8.67
N LYS A 216 2.70 14.82 9.41
CA LYS A 216 2.24 16.21 9.25
C LYS A 216 2.55 16.73 7.84
N PHE A 217 3.76 16.44 7.33
CA PHE A 217 4.15 16.78 5.97
C PHE A 217 3.30 16.03 4.94
N LEU A 218 3.18 14.72 5.08
CA LEU A 218 2.45 13.85 4.16
C LEU A 218 0.96 14.25 4.10
N LYS A 219 0.34 14.51 5.25
CA LYS A 219 -1.04 14.98 5.35
C LYS A 219 -1.28 16.28 4.59
N LYS A 220 -0.44 17.31 4.85
CA LYS A 220 -0.53 18.59 4.16
C LYS A 220 -0.39 18.44 2.65
N LEU A 221 0.58 17.64 2.22
CA LEU A 221 0.84 17.38 0.82
C LEU A 221 -0.34 16.62 0.16
N SER A 222 -0.89 15.61 0.83
CA SER A 222 -2.07 14.87 0.37
C SER A 222 -3.28 15.79 0.21
N GLN A 223 -3.56 16.63 1.20
CA GLN A 223 -4.70 17.55 1.16
C GLN A 223 -4.62 18.55 0.01
N VAL A 224 -3.43 19.09 -0.26
CA VAL A 224 -3.21 19.97 -1.43
C VAL A 224 -3.38 19.18 -2.72
N THR A 225 -2.78 18.01 -2.82
CA THR A 225 -2.85 17.14 -4.02
C THR A 225 -4.29 16.73 -4.35
N ARG A 226 -5.11 16.39 -3.34
CA ARG A 226 -6.53 16.03 -3.54
C ARG A 226 -7.35 17.15 -4.18
N LYS A 227 -7.02 18.42 -3.91
CA LYS A 227 -7.72 19.56 -4.52
C LYS A 227 -7.40 19.70 -6.00
N CYS A 228 -6.28 19.16 -6.45
CA CYS A 228 -5.87 19.18 -7.85
C CYS A 228 -6.49 18.01 -8.66
N ILE A 229 -6.83 16.89 -8.03
CA ILE A 229 -7.42 15.70 -8.68
C ILE A 229 -8.93 15.87 -8.85
#